data_053d79915497c457beeb21f53e72e775
#
_entry.id   053d79915497c457beeb21f53e72e775
#
_cell.length_a   1.000
_cell.length_b   1.000
_cell.length_c   1.000
_cell.angle_alpha   90.00
_cell.angle_beta   90.00
_cell.angle_gamma   90.00
#
_symmetry.space_group_name_H-M   'P 1'
#
loop_
_entity.id
_entity.type
_entity.pdbx_description
1 polymer ?
#
loop_
_entity_poly.entity_id
_entity_poly.type
_entity_poly.pdbx_seq_one_letter_code
_entity_poly.pdbx_strand_id
1 'polypeptide(L)'
;MATRFALLEPCIKLAVLAVLLPALSWAEGPMSPLLLWPGNASESRVAVAQETEAIVARTFARSDDPGPGDAATGAAIRPEEGFRSGTWHLGLMGGYSVPHKVFAPRSADVHFAPLLAQIGYTLTDVHLPFPIRGSLELVLEPSLLLTTSPDTTIGEGLSLLLRYNFVTGTRWVPFFDFGPGIQYWSLRVPTILESRFNFTLQGGPGLHYFVTDHLAITGQVRLHHISNNGRERPNVGINSSLYLLGVSYFF
;
A
#
# COMPACT_ATOMS: atom_id res chain seq x y z
N MET A 1 -1.67 28.71 -6.27
CA MET A 1 -1.45 27.49 -5.47
C MET A 1 -2.74 26.82 -4.96
N ALA A 2 -3.86 27.54 -4.83
CA ALA A 2 -5.12 27.00 -4.28
C ALA A 2 -5.96 26.11 -5.23
N THR A 3 -5.71 26.16 -6.54
CA THR A 3 -6.56 25.48 -7.54
C THR A 3 -6.19 24.01 -7.82
N ARG A 4 -5.04 23.53 -7.36
CA ARG A 4 -4.63 22.11 -7.55
C ARG A 4 -5.20 21.14 -6.51
N PHE A 5 -5.68 21.65 -5.38
CA PHE A 5 -6.28 20.82 -4.31
C PHE A 5 -7.71 20.36 -4.61
N ALA A 6 -8.45 21.09 -5.44
CA ALA A 6 -9.88 20.80 -5.67
C ALA A 6 -10.16 19.52 -6.46
N LEU A 7 -9.19 19.01 -7.25
CA LEU A 7 -9.35 17.79 -8.05
C LEU A 7 -8.87 16.51 -7.32
N LEU A 8 -8.13 16.65 -6.21
CA LEU A 8 -7.58 15.54 -5.45
C LEU A 8 -8.49 15.09 -4.31
N GLU A 9 -9.31 15.99 -3.77
CA GLU A 9 -10.25 15.67 -2.69
C GLU A 9 -11.19 14.49 -3.02
N PRO A 10 -11.77 14.38 -4.22
CA PRO A 10 -12.61 13.24 -4.57
C PRO A 10 -11.83 11.93 -4.71
N CYS A 11 -10.59 11.97 -5.21
CA CYS A 11 -9.78 10.76 -5.37
C CYS A 11 -9.30 10.22 -4.01
N ILE A 12 -8.91 11.10 -3.09
CA ILE A 12 -8.53 10.72 -1.72
C ILE A 12 -9.75 10.17 -0.98
N LYS A 13 -10.91 10.82 -1.10
CA LYS A 13 -12.16 10.33 -0.51
C LYS A 13 -12.57 8.97 -1.07
N LEU A 14 -12.39 8.75 -2.37
CA LEU A 14 -12.71 7.47 -3.02
C LEU A 14 -11.75 6.35 -2.58
N ALA A 15 -10.45 6.62 -2.51
CA ALA A 15 -9.45 5.65 -2.06
C ALA A 15 -9.63 5.31 -0.56
N VAL A 16 -9.88 6.30 0.28
CA VAL A 16 -10.18 6.11 1.71
C VAL A 16 -11.51 5.39 1.90
N LEU A 17 -12.53 5.72 1.10
CA LEU A 17 -13.84 5.07 1.16
C LEU A 17 -13.77 3.60 0.69
N ALA A 18 -13.01 3.30 -0.36
CA ALA A 18 -12.82 1.94 -0.86
C ALA A 18 -12.10 1.02 0.14
N VAL A 19 -11.24 1.59 0.99
CA VAL A 19 -10.53 0.85 2.04
C VAL A 19 -11.32 0.77 3.35
N LEU A 20 -12.14 1.81 3.66
CA LEU A 20 -12.89 1.88 4.92
C LEU A 20 -14.29 1.26 4.83
N LEU A 21 -14.93 1.19 3.66
CA LEU A 21 -16.27 0.60 3.50
C LEU A 21 -16.36 -0.86 3.97
N PRO A 22 -15.37 -1.74 3.74
CA PRO A 22 -15.40 -3.09 4.30
C PRO A 22 -15.34 -3.08 5.84
N ALA A 23 -14.54 -2.18 6.44
CA ALA A 23 -14.36 -2.12 7.89
C ALA A 23 -15.63 -1.66 8.63
N LEU A 24 -16.44 -0.82 8.00
CA LEU A 24 -17.73 -0.31 8.58
C LEU A 24 -18.86 -1.34 8.48
N SER A 25 -18.82 -2.28 7.53
CA SER A 25 -19.86 -3.31 7.36
C SER A 25 -19.81 -4.42 8.41
N TRP A 26 -18.75 -4.53 9.21
CA TRP A 26 -18.54 -5.58 10.20
C TRP A 26 -18.86 -5.16 11.65
N ALA A 27 -19.25 -3.90 11.87
CA ALA A 27 -19.61 -3.40 13.20
C ALA A 27 -21.02 -3.80 13.64
N GLU A 28 -21.84 -4.36 12.75
CA GLU A 28 -23.19 -4.83 13.08
C GLU A 28 -23.23 -6.36 13.14
N GLY A 29 -23.73 -6.88 14.27
CA GLY A 29 -23.86 -8.31 14.57
C GLY A 29 -24.75 -9.08 13.58
N PRO A 30 -25.15 -10.34 13.84
CA PRO A 30 -25.69 -11.27 12.85
C PRO A 30 -26.93 -10.73 12.18
N MET A 31 -26.80 -10.32 10.93
CA MET A 31 -27.90 -9.83 10.12
C MET A 31 -28.83 -10.97 9.72
N SER A 32 -30.08 -10.79 10.06
CA SER A 32 -31.22 -11.55 9.53
C SER A 32 -31.33 -11.41 8.01
N PRO A 33 -31.75 -12.45 7.30
CA PRO A 33 -31.89 -12.40 5.85
C PRO A 33 -33.24 -11.77 5.49
N LEU A 34 -33.26 -10.51 5.05
CA LEU A 34 -34.38 -9.95 4.28
C LEU A 34 -34.03 -8.54 3.77
N LEU A 35 -33.60 -8.47 2.52
CA LEU A 35 -34.04 -7.46 1.55
C LEU A 35 -33.46 -7.81 0.17
N LEU A 36 -34.23 -8.59 -0.58
CA LEU A 36 -34.06 -8.78 -2.02
C LEU A 36 -34.40 -7.46 -2.73
N TRP A 37 -33.37 -6.82 -3.31
CA TRP A 37 -33.56 -5.78 -4.30
C TRP A 37 -33.70 -6.45 -5.68
N PRO A 38 -34.83 -6.30 -6.40
CA PRO A 38 -34.98 -6.79 -7.76
C PRO A 38 -34.43 -5.76 -8.74
N GLY A 39 -33.15 -5.83 -9.05
CA GLY A 39 -32.53 -5.03 -10.09
C GLY A 39 -31.34 -5.82 -10.69
N ASN A 40 -31.35 -5.95 -12.02
CA ASN A 40 -30.39 -6.72 -12.81
C ASN A 40 -28.94 -6.33 -12.47
N ALA A 41 -28.29 -7.12 -11.62
CA ALA A 41 -26.90 -6.93 -11.21
C ALA A 41 -25.88 -7.07 -12.36
N SER A 42 -26.29 -7.62 -13.51
CA SER A 42 -25.45 -7.75 -14.69
C SER A 42 -25.30 -6.45 -15.48
N GLU A 43 -26.35 -5.64 -15.59
CA GLU A 43 -26.31 -4.38 -16.34
C GLU A 43 -25.51 -3.30 -15.59
N SER A 44 -25.62 -3.26 -14.26
CA SER A 44 -24.85 -2.33 -13.44
C SER A 44 -23.33 -2.58 -13.48
N ARG A 45 -22.91 -3.85 -13.58
CA ARG A 45 -21.48 -4.21 -13.66
C ARG A 45 -20.88 -3.86 -15.02
N VAL A 46 -21.64 -3.99 -16.10
CA VAL A 46 -21.19 -3.64 -17.45
C VAL A 46 -21.08 -2.11 -17.59
N ALA A 47 -22.01 -1.35 -17.06
CA ALA A 47 -21.98 0.11 -17.10
C ALA A 47 -20.78 0.68 -16.33
N VAL A 48 -20.50 0.18 -15.12
CA VAL A 48 -19.33 0.61 -14.32
C VAL A 48 -18.01 0.24 -15.01
N ALA A 49 -17.92 -0.93 -15.64
CA ALA A 49 -16.71 -1.34 -16.37
C ALA A 49 -16.47 -0.44 -17.58
N GLN A 50 -17.51 -0.11 -18.37
CA GLN A 50 -17.39 0.77 -19.53
C GLN A 50 -17.04 2.21 -19.16
N GLU A 51 -17.59 2.71 -18.05
CA GLU A 51 -17.27 4.05 -17.56
C GLU A 51 -15.83 4.14 -17.05
N THR A 52 -15.35 3.08 -16.39
CA THR A 52 -13.96 2.99 -15.93
C THR A 52 -12.99 2.94 -17.12
N GLU A 53 -13.27 2.13 -18.15
CA GLU A 53 -12.46 2.09 -19.37
C GLU A 53 -12.45 3.43 -20.10
N ALA A 54 -13.58 4.13 -20.16
CA ALA A 54 -13.67 5.45 -20.81
C ALA A 54 -12.87 6.51 -20.05
N ILE A 55 -12.85 6.46 -18.71
CA ILE A 55 -12.05 7.37 -17.87
C ILE A 55 -10.55 7.08 -18.07
N VAL A 56 -10.15 5.80 -18.05
CA VAL A 56 -8.77 5.38 -18.30
C VAL A 56 -8.33 5.81 -19.69
N ALA A 57 -9.13 5.54 -20.74
CA ALA A 57 -8.82 5.93 -22.12
C ALA A 57 -8.69 7.45 -22.28
N ARG A 58 -9.56 8.26 -21.65
CA ARG A 58 -9.46 9.73 -21.69
C ARG A 58 -8.24 10.26 -20.94
N THR A 59 -7.82 9.60 -19.86
CA THR A 59 -6.63 9.98 -19.09
C THR A 59 -5.36 9.72 -19.90
N PHE A 60 -5.29 8.62 -20.64
CA PHE A 60 -4.15 8.29 -21.49
C PHE A 60 -4.16 9.04 -22.83
N ALA A 61 -5.33 9.31 -23.43
CA ALA A 61 -5.43 10.03 -24.70
C ALA A 61 -5.11 11.53 -24.59
N ARG A 62 -5.02 12.10 -23.40
CA ARG A 62 -4.70 13.52 -23.18
C ARG A 62 -3.20 13.81 -23.10
N SER A 63 -2.36 12.78 -23.18
CA SER A 63 -0.89 12.91 -23.11
C SER A 63 -0.19 12.97 -24.47
N ASP A 64 -0.91 12.82 -25.61
CA ASP A 64 -0.28 12.60 -26.92
C ASP A 64 -0.59 13.69 -27.96
N ASP A 65 -0.67 14.96 -27.57
CA ASP A 65 -0.60 16.03 -28.55
C ASP A 65 0.63 16.94 -28.29
N PRO A 66 1.81 16.56 -28.81
CA PRO A 66 2.94 17.48 -28.89
C PRO A 66 2.68 18.41 -30.07
N GLY A 67 2.28 19.64 -29.78
CA GLY A 67 2.26 20.72 -30.76
C GLY A 67 3.60 20.78 -31.51
N PRO A 68 3.62 21.13 -32.83
CA PRO A 68 4.83 21.16 -33.65
C PRO A 68 5.72 22.33 -33.20
N GLY A 69 6.75 22.07 -32.42
CA GLY A 69 7.74 23.11 -32.19
C GLY A 69 8.58 23.12 -30.93
N ASP A 70 8.75 22.00 -30.22
CA ASP A 70 9.86 21.90 -29.26
C ASP A 70 10.56 20.56 -29.45
N ALA A 71 11.74 20.61 -30.09
CA ALA A 71 12.69 19.53 -30.03
C ALA A 71 13.02 19.31 -28.57
N ALA A 72 12.42 18.27 -27.96
CA ALA A 72 12.56 17.92 -26.57
C ALA A 72 14.03 17.62 -26.26
N THR A 73 14.75 18.62 -25.80
CA THR A 73 15.82 18.40 -24.83
C THR A 73 15.12 17.69 -23.67
N GLY A 74 15.30 16.36 -23.57
CA GLY A 74 14.66 15.54 -22.55
C GLY A 74 14.95 16.15 -21.18
N ALA A 75 13.98 16.86 -20.63
CA ALA A 75 14.10 17.45 -19.31
C ALA A 75 14.45 16.33 -18.33
N ALA A 76 15.58 16.47 -17.64
CA ALA A 76 15.99 15.47 -16.67
C ALA A 76 14.92 15.35 -15.59
N ILE A 77 14.38 14.15 -15.38
CA ILE A 77 13.41 13.88 -14.32
C ILE A 77 14.03 14.26 -12.98
N ARG A 78 13.33 15.07 -12.19
CA ARG A 78 13.78 15.61 -10.91
C ARG A 78 12.91 15.12 -9.75
N PRO A 79 13.09 13.89 -9.28
CA PRO A 79 12.27 13.31 -8.21
C PRO A 79 12.48 14.00 -6.84
N GLU A 80 13.54 14.80 -6.69
CA GLU A 80 13.91 15.43 -5.40
C GLU A 80 12.82 16.33 -4.83
N GLU A 81 11.97 16.93 -5.66
CA GLU A 81 10.88 17.78 -5.19
C GLU A 81 9.83 17.01 -4.38
N GLY A 82 9.61 15.74 -4.70
CA GLY A 82 8.70 14.84 -3.98
C GLY A 82 9.20 14.41 -2.59
N PHE A 83 10.46 14.74 -2.24
CA PHE A 83 11.06 14.35 -0.96
C PHE A 83 11.39 15.53 -0.05
N ARG A 84 10.81 16.71 -0.29
CA ARG A 84 10.91 17.87 0.59
C ARG A 84 9.95 17.75 1.75
N SER A 85 10.28 18.35 2.87
CA SER A 85 9.39 18.44 4.03
C SER A 85 8.03 19.02 3.64
N GLY A 86 6.97 18.38 4.08
CA GLY A 86 5.59 18.76 3.76
C GLY A 86 5.02 18.20 2.48
N THR A 87 5.79 17.43 1.69
CA THR A 87 5.26 16.71 0.51
C THR A 87 4.54 15.42 0.91
N TRP A 88 3.64 14.99 0.04
CA TRP A 88 2.86 13.77 0.21
C TRP A 88 3.12 12.77 -0.90
N HIS A 89 2.95 11.49 -0.60
CA HIS A 89 2.80 10.50 -1.64
C HIS A 89 1.60 9.58 -1.39
N LEU A 90 1.05 9.04 -2.47
CA LEU A 90 0.06 7.96 -2.44
C LEU A 90 0.65 6.76 -3.17
N GLY A 91 0.56 5.59 -2.55
CA GLY A 91 1.04 4.33 -3.13
C GLY A 91 -0.03 3.25 -3.12
N LEU A 92 0.05 2.36 -4.10
CA LEU A 92 -0.71 1.13 -4.13
C LEU A 92 0.25 0.00 -4.51
N MET A 93 0.35 -1.00 -3.64
CA MET A 93 1.24 -2.14 -3.82
C MET A 93 0.48 -3.44 -3.64
N GLY A 94 0.85 -4.44 -4.42
CA GLY A 94 0.41 -5.81 -4.26
C GLY A 94 1.60 -6.75 -4.24
N GLY A 95 1.38 -8.00 -3.81
CA GLY A 95 2.49 -8.93 -3.77
C GLY A 95 2.13 -10.29 -3.23
N TYR A 96 3.15 -10.97 -2.73
CA TYR A 96 3.02 -12.30 -2.19
C TYR A 96 3.92 -12.50 -0.96
N SER A 97 3.43 -13.28 0.00
CA SER A 97 4.17 -13.65 1.20
C SER A 97 4.83 -15.02 1.05
N VAL A 98 6.08 -15.11 1.47
CA VAL A 98 6.80 -16.37 1.59
C VAL A 98 7.11 -16.60 3.07
N PRO A 99 6.53 -17.63 3.71
CA PRO A 99 6.81 -17.92 5.11
C PRO A 99 8.26 -18.31 5.32
N HIS A 100 8.82 -17.94 6.49
CA HIS A 100 10.16 -18.33 6.89
C HIS A 100 10.25 -18.62 8.39
N LYS A 101 11.32 -19.30 8.80
CA LYS A 101 11.58 -19.70 10.19
C LYS A 101 12.78 -18.98 10.81
N VAL A 102 13.24 -17.88 10.19
CA VAL A 102 14.48 -17.19 10.57
C VAL A 102 14.42 -16.68 12.02
N PHE A 103 13.29 -16.10 12.44
CA PHE A 103 13.14 -15.51 13.78
C PHE A 103 12.35 -16.40 14.76
N ALA A 104 11.67 -17.43 14.27
CA ALA A 104 10.90 -18.35 15.09
C ALA A 104 10.85 -19.74 14.45
N PRO A 105 11.52 -20.74 15.05
CA PRO A 105 11.61 -22.10 14.48
C PRO A 105 10.24 -22.78 14.30
N ARG A 106 9.21 -22.32 14.99
CA ARG A 106 7.84 -22.86 14.95
C ARG A 106 6.85 -22.00 14.18
N SER A 107 7.32 -21.00 13.41
CA SER A 107 6.44 -20.17 12.55
C SER A 107 5.57 -21.03 11.66
N ALA A 108 4.29 -20.65 11.50
CA ALA A 108 3.38 -21.33 10.62
C ALA A 108 3.70 -21.08 9.14
N ASP A 109 3.43 -22.07 8.31
CA ASP A 109 3.50 -21.94 6.85
C ASP A 109 2.18 -21.34 6.35
N VAL A 110 2.03 -20.03 6.47
CA VAL A 110 0.87 -19.26 6.02
C VAL A 110 1.27 -18.41 4.83
N HIS A 111 0.56 -18.60 3.73
CA HIS A 111 0.75 -17.82 2.50
C HIS A 111 -0.42 -16.86 2.30
N PHE A 112 -0.12 -15.63 1.94
CA PHE A 112 -1.12 -14.62 1.64
C PHE A 112 -0.64 -13.66 0.56
N ALA A 113 -1.59 -13.08 -0.16
CA ALA A 113 -1.37 -11.99 -1.10
C ALA A 113 -1.78 -10.67 -0.42
N PRO A 114 -0.84 -9.77 -0.12
CA PRO A 114 -1.14 -8.46 0.41
C PRO A 114 -1.56 -7.49 -0.70
N LEU A 115 -2.53 -6.63 -0.38
CA LEU A 115 -2.84 -5.39 -1.08
C LEU A 115 -2.68 -4.25 -0.07
N LEU A 116 -1.79 -3.31 -0.38
CA LEU A 116 -1.35 -2.25 0.52
C LEU A 116 -1.62 -0.90 -0.14
N ALA A 117 -2.35 -0.03 0.55
CA ALA A 117 -2.41 1.38 0.19
C ALA A 117 -1.43 2.15 1.08
N GLN A 118 -0.73 3.14 0.53
CA GLN A 118 0.23 3.94 1.29
C GLN A 118 -0.13 5.42 1.20
N ILE A 119 -0.08 6.10 2.34
CA ILE A 119 -0.21 7.54 2.45
C ILE A 119 1.04 8.00 3.18
N GLY A 120 1.97 8.60 2.46
CA GLY A 120 3.23 9.09 3.02
C GLY A 120 3.24 10.61 3.19
N TYR A 121 3.88 11.06 4.26
CA TYR A 121 4.15 12.46 4.55
C TYR A 121 5.63 12.64 4.86
N THR A 122 6.32 13.46 4.06
CA THR A 122 7.74 13.73 4.24
C THR A 122 7.96 14.71 5.39
N LEU A 123 8.70 14.26 6.41
CA LEU A 123 8.92 14.98 7.66
C LEU A 123 10.10 15.97 7.57
N THR A 124 11.12 15.63 6.80
CA THR A 124 12.36 16.41 6.72
C THR A 124 12.72 16.75 5.28
N ASP A 125 13.39 17.87 5.09
CA ASP A 125 14.05 18.13 3.82
C ASP A 125 15.17 17.12 3.55
N VAL A 126 15.59 17.03 2.29
CA VAL A 126 16.74 16.20 1.90
C VAL A 126 18.00 16.76 2.54
N HIS A 127 18.64 15.96 3.39
CA HIS A 127 19.81 16.34 4.16
C HIS A 127 20.86 15.23 4.14
N LEU A 128 22.01 15.48 4.76
CA LEU A 128 23.18 14.63 4.80
C LEU A 128 23.91 14.50 3.44
N PRO A 129 25.22 14.18 3.45
CA PRO A 129 25.98 13.95 2.24
C PRO A 129 25.74 12.55 1.66
N PHE A 130 26.05 12.37 0.36
CA PHE A 130 26.10 11.04 -0.25
C PHE A 130 27.10 10.13 0.51
N PRO A 131 26.82 8.85 0.75
CA PRO A 131 25.73 8.04 0.18
C PRO A 131 24.43 8.03 1.02
N ILE A 132 24.39 8.68 2.16
CA ILE A 132 23.26 8.69 3.10
C ILE A 132 22.35 9.92 2.94
N ARG A 133 22.51 10.66 1.84
CA ARG A 133 21.65 11.81 1.51
C ARG A 133 20.21 11.38 1.35
N GLY A 134 19.29 11.98 2.10
CA GLY A 134 17.89 11.55 2.06
C GLY A 134 16.97 12.34 2.97
N SER A 135 15.73 11.87 3.06
CA SER A 135 14.66 12.44 3.88
C SER A 135 13.91 11.36 4.66
N LEU A 136 13.34 11.77 5.80
CA LEU A 136 12.45 10.95 6.61
C LEU A 136 11.01 11.16 6.18
N GLU A 137 10.25 10.09 6.17
CA GLU A 137 8.84 10.05 5.81
C GLU A 137 8.07 9.18 6.79
N LEU A 138 6.86 9.59 7.14
CA LEU A 138 5.90 8.80 7.89
C LEU A 138 4.88 8.23 6.91
N VAL A 139 4.69 6.91 6.92
CA VAL A 139 3.78 6.20 6.01
C VAL A 139 2.69 5.52 6.81
N LEU A 140 1.44 5.93 6.59
CA LEU A 140 0.25 5.21 7.02
C LEU A 140 -0.11 4.20 5.94
N GLU A 141 -0.25 2.91 6.33
CA GLU A 141 -0.44 1.82 5.39
C GLU A 141 -1.62 0.93 5.80
N PRO A 142 -2.85 1.22 5.33
CA PRO A 142 -3.94 0.25 5.32
C PRO A 142 -3.60 -0.97 4.46
N SER A 143 -4.01 -2.15 4.91
CA SER A 143 -3.72 -3.41 4.23
C SER A 143 -4.90 -4.35 4.18
N LEU A 144 -5.00 -5.11 3.09
CA LEU A 144 -5.83 -6.30 2.96
C LEU A 144 -4.92 -7.50 2.69
N LEU A 145 -5.09 -8.57 3.45
CA LEU A 145 -4.33 -9.81 3.28
C LEU A 145 -5.27 -10.93 2.84
N LEU A 146 -5.16 -11.35 1.59
CA LEU A 146 -5.88 -12.52 1.12
C LEU A 146 -5.03 -13.77 1.39
N THR A 147 -5.42 -14.55 2.39
CA THR A 147 -4.77 -15.83 2.69
C THR A 147 -5.10 -16.84 1.59
N THR A 148 -4.09 -17.56 1.14
CA THR A 148 -4.19 -18.59 0.11
C THR A 148 -3.89 -19.99 0.65
N SER A 149 -3.26 -20.09 1.81
CA SER A 149 -2.95 -21.35 2.51
C SER A 149 -2.73 -21.08 4.02
N PRO A 150 -3.22 -21.92 4.94
CA PRO A 150 -3.96 -23.17 4.73
C PRO A 150 -5.41 -23.00 4.27
N ASP A 151 -6.07 -21.89 4.64
CA ASP A 151 -7.46 -21.61 4.29
C ASP A 151 -7.57 -20.24 3.61
N THR A 152 -8.56 -20.09 2.72
CA THR A 152 -8.82 -18.79 2.09
C THR A 152 -9.60 -17.89 3.03
N THR A 153 -8.97 -16.85 3.53
CA THR A 153 -9.57 -15.84 4.40
C THR A 153 -9.04 -14.45 4.10
N ILE A 154 -9.74 -13.43 4.55
CA ILE A 154 -9.32 -12.03 4.42
C ILE A 154 -8.92 -11.50 5.79
N GLY A 155 -7.80 -10.80 5.83
CA GLY A 155 -7.36 -10.02 6.97
C GLY A 155 -7.25 -8.55 6.60
N GLU A 156 -7.53 -7.67 7.56
CA GLU A 156 -7.46 -6.22 7.43
C GLU A 156 -6.44 -5.68 8.43
N GLY A 157 -5.66 -4.70 8.02
CA GLY A 157 -4.62 -4.14 8.89
C GLY A 157 -4.38 -2.66 8.67
N LEU A 158 -3.67 -2.10 9.62
CA LEU A 158 -3.19 -0.72 9.56
C LEU A 158 -1.79 -0.67 10.18
N SER A 159 -0.84 -0.15 9.44
CA SER A 159 0.54 0.01 9.90
C SER A 159 0.99 1.46 9.83
N LEU A 160 1.88 1.83 10.73
CA LEU A 160 2.56 3.12 10.73
C LEU A 160 4.06 2.86 10.58
N LEU A 161 4.61 3.28 9.44
CA LEU A 161 6.00 3.02 9.10
C LEU A 161 6.79 4.34 9.09
N LEU A 162 7.98 4.29 9.63
CA LEU A 162 8.99 5.31 9.41
C LEU A 162 9.87 4.87 8.23
N ARG A 163 9.92 5.68 7.19
CA ARG A 163 10.68 5.43 5.97
C ARG A 163 11.81 6.45 5.84
N TYR A 164 12.99 5.97 5.48
CA TYR A 164 14.09 6.80 5.04
C TYR A 164 14.30 6.61 3.54
N ASN A 165 14.14 7.70 2.78
CA ASN A 165 14.33 7.74 1.35
C ASN A 165 15.76 8.23 1.04
N PHE A 166 16.57 7.43 0.35
CA PHE A 166 17.93 7.78 -0.07
C PHE A 166 17.86 8.51 -1.42
N VAL A 167 17.86 9.84 -1.38
CA VAL A 167 17.67 10.69 -2.56
C VAL A 167 18.98 10.82 -3.32
N THR A 168 19.13 10.03 -4.37
CA THR A 168 20.38 9.90 -5.14
C THR A 168 20.61 11.00 -6.16
N GLY A 169 19.60 11.85 -6.45
CA GLY A 169 19.64 12.80 -7.56
C GLY A 169 19.37 12.15 -8.94
N THR A 170 19.00 10.87 -8.95
CA THR A 170 18.64 10.13 -10.16
C THR A 170 17.20 9.63 -10.08
N ARG A 171 16.72 8.93 -11.12
CA ARG A 171 15.40 8.27 -11.11
C ARG A 171 15.27 7.14 -10.08
N TRP A 172 16.37 6.65 -9.54
CA TRP A 172 16.43 5.55 -8.58
C TRP A 172 16.53 6.11 -7.17
N VAL A 173 15.52 5.91 -6.37
CA VAL A 173 15.48 6.34 -4.97
C VAL A 173 15.27 5.10 -4.08
N PRO A 174 16.36 4.49 -3.59
CA PRO A 174 16.27 3.43 -2.60
C PRO A 174 15.62 3.96 -1.33
N PHE A 175 14.94 3.08 -0.61
CA PHE A 175 14.41 3.41 0.72
C PHE A 175 14.50 2.21 1.67
N PHE A 176 14.37 2.50 2.93
CA PHE A 176 14.16 1.50 3.98
C PHE A 176 13.03 1.99 4.88
N ASP A 177 12.07 1.13 5.14
CA ASP A 177 11.02 1.42 6.13
C ASP A 177 10.96 0.37 7.23
N PHE A 178 10.40 0.78 8.37
CA PHE A 178 10.19 -0.08 9.51
C PHE A 178 9.05 0.49 10.38
N GLY A 179 8.23 -0.38 10.93
CA GLY A 179 7.22 0.07 11.88
C GLY A 179 6.24 -1.02 12.34
N PRO A 180 5.48 -0.68 13.39
CA PRO A 180 4.43 -1.52 13.92
C PRO A 180 3.12 -1.38 13.14
N GLY A 181 2.22 -2.33 13.37
CA GLY A 181 0.84 -2.27 12.90
C GLY A 181 -0.07 -3.14 13.75
N ILE A 182 -1.34 -3.08 13.38
CA ILE A 182 -2.39 -3.95 13.91
C ILE A 182 -3.01 -4.72 12.75
N GLN A 183 -3.45 -5.93 13.03
CA GLN A 183 -4.03 -6.82 12.05
C GLN A 183 -5.25 -7.51 12.65
N TYR A 184 -6.40 -7.39 12.01
CA TYR A 184 -7.57 -8.20 12.29
C TYR A 184 -7.69 -9.28 11.22
N TRP A 185 -7.75 -10.54 11.66
CA TRP A 185 -7.70 -11.67 10.74
C TRP A 185 -8.63 -12.79 11.21
N SER A 186 -9.51 -13.26 10.35
CA SER A 186 -10.39 -14.38 10.65
C SER A 186 -9.67 -15.74 10.61
N LEU A 187 -8.47 -15.79 10.06
CA LEU A 187 -7.63 -16.99 10.07
C LEU A 187 -7.22 -17.35 11.51
N ARG A 188 -7.48 -18.60 11.86
CA ARG A 188 -6.95 -19.22 13.07
C ARG A 188 -6.02 -20.34 12.68
N VAL A 189 -4.81 -20.34 13.20
CA VAL A 189 -3.85 -21.40 12.96
C VAL A 189 -3.68 -22.16 14.29
N PRO A 190 -4.41 -23.29 14.47
CA PRO A 190 -4.34 -24.07 15.70
C PRO A 190 -2.89 -24.37 16.07
N THR A 191 -2.58 -24.32 17.36
CA THR A 191 -1.24 -24.52 17.93
C THR A 191 -0.19 -23.44 17.62
N ILE A 192 -0.51 -22.43 16.79
CA ILE A 192 0.42 -21.36 16.40
C ILE A 192 -0.11 -19.98 16.78
N LEU A 193 -1.33 -19.63 16.34
CA LEU A 193 -1.96 -18.33 16.55
C LEU A 193 -3.49 -18.47 16.58
N GLU A 194 -4.09 -18.24 17.76
CA GLU A 194 -5.53 -18.38 17.97
C GLU A 194 -6.29 -17.04 17.91
N SER A 195 -5.60 -15.92 18.11
CA SER A 195 -6.23 -14.61 18.19
C SER A 195 -6.61 -14.06 16.79
N ARG A 196 -7.80 -13.44 16.71
CA ARG A 196 -8.19 -12.67 15.52
C ARG A 196 -7.51 -11.31 15.47
N PHE A 197 -7.31 -10.67 16.63
CA PHE A 197 -6.62 -9.39 16.72
C PHE A 197 -5.16 -9.61 17.02
N ASN A 198 -4.29 -9.12 16.17
CA ASN A 198 -2.86 -9.31 16.23
C ASN A 198 -2.12 -7.98 16.05
N PHE A 199 -0.86 -7.99 16.44
CA PHE A 199 0.08 -6.93 16.16
C PHE A 199 1.03 -7.37 15.07
N THR A 200 1.47 -6.41 14.26
CA THR A 200 2.49 -6.64 13.25
C THR A 200 3.73 -5.82 13.55
N LEU A 201 4.87 -6.34 13.18
CA LEU A 201 6.12 -5.61 13.10
C LEU A 201 6.73 -5.94 11.75
N GLN A 202 7.08 -4.91 10.99
CA GLN A 202 7.54 -5.12 9.63
C GLN A 202 8.55 -4.07 9.21
N GLY A 203 9.38 -4.41 8.22
CA GLY A 203 10.33 -3.48 7.65
C GLY A 203 11.23 -4.14 6.62
N GLY A 204 11.83 -3.33 5.77
CA GLY A 204 12.73 -3.80 4.75
C GLY A 204 13.10 -2.77 3.70
N PRO A 205 14.07 -3.09 2.84
CA PRO A 205 14.49 -2.25 1.75
C PRO A 205 13.49 -2.23 0.60
N GLY A 206 13.43 -1.10 -0.08
CA GLY A 206 12.67 -0.92 -1.30
C GLY A 206 13.34 0.07 -2.25
N LEU A 207 12.70 0.28 -3.38
CA LEU A 207 13.19 1.11 -4.45
C LEU A 207 12.05 1.77 -5.19
N HIS A 208 12.10 3.07 -5.34
CA HIS A 208 11.29 3.84 -6.28
C HIS A 208 12.07 4.06 -7.57
N TYR A 209 11.48 3.73 -8.70
CA TYR A 209 11.99 4.09 -10.03
C TYR A 209 11.03 5.09 -10.67
N PHE A 210 11.45 6.33 -10.76
CA PHE A 210 10.65 7.41 -11.30
C PHE A 210 10.54 7.33 -12.82
N VAL A 211 9.31 7.17 -13.31
CA VAL A 211 8.98 7.21 -14.75
C VAL A 211 8.65 8.63 -15.20
N THR A 212 8.13 9.46 -14.28
CA THR A 212 7.97 10.91 -14.41
C THR A 212 8.46 11.60 -13.15
N ASP A 213 8.40 12.93 -13.04
CA ASP A 213 8.76 13.67 -11.83
C ASP A 213 7.90 13.29 -10.61
N HIS A 214 6.69 12.78 -10.85
CA HIS A 214 5.72 12.47 -9.81
C HIS A 214 5.37 10.99 -9.69
N LEU A 215 5.51 10.20 -10.75
CA LEU A 215 5.09 8.80 -10.78
C LEU A 215 6.29 7.87 -10.73
N ALA A 216 6.26 6.94 -9.79
CA ALA A 216 7.28 5.89 -9.64
C ALA A 216 6.67 4.49 -9.68
N ILE A 217 7.42 3.55 -10.28
CA ILE A 217 7.24 2.12 -10.03
C ILE A 217 7.97 1.82 -8.72
N THR A 218 7.31 1.13 -7.80
CA THR A 218 7.86 0.86 -6.46
C THR A 218 7.96 -0.64 -6.24
N GLY A 219 9.15 -1.11 -5.89
CA GLY A 219 9.40 -2.49 -5.49
C GLY A 219 9.92 -2.55 -4.05
N GLN A 220 9.55 -3.59 -3.28
CA GLN A 220 10.03 -3.75 -1.92
C GLN A 220 10.11 -5.22 -1.51
N VAL A 221 11.13 -5.54 -0.72
CA VAL A 221 11.19 -6.80 0.05
C VAL A 221 11.11 -6.44 1.53
N ARG A 222 10.17 -7.03 2.26
CA ARG A 222 9.88 -6.68 3.63
C ARG A 222 9.80 -7.93 4.50
N LEU A 223 10.44 -7.91 5.66
CA LEU A 223 10.20 -8.88 6.71
C LEU A 223 8.93 -8.49 7.45
N HIS A 224 8.09 -9.46 7.73
CA HIS A 224 6.78 -9.25 8.34
C HIS A 224 6.54 -10.30 9.43
N HIS A 225 6.24 -9.82 10.63
CA HIS A 225 5.92 -10.64 11.79
C HIS A 225 4.50 -10.32 12.28
N ILE A 226 3.70 -11.35 12.52
CA ILE A 226 2.36 -11.24 13.13
C ILE A 226 2.34 -12.03 14.43
N SER A 227 1.86 -11.43 15.51
CA SER A 227 1.66 -12.10 16.80
C SER A 227 0.57 -11.41 17.61
N ASN A 228 -0.01 -12.13 18.59
CA ASN A 228 -0.99 -11.55 19.48
C ASN A 228 -0.38 -10.91 20.76
N ASN A 229 0.94 -10.77 20.79
CA ASN A 229 1.69 -10.23 21.93
C ASN A 229 1.42 -10.99 23.27
N GLY A 230 1.17 -12.30 23.17
CA GLY A 230 0.96 -13.15 24.36
C GLY A 230 -0.42 -13.03 25.02
N ARG A 231 -1.39 -12.36 24.39
CA ARG A 231 -2.75 -12.20 24.93
C ARG A 231 -3.51 -13.52 24.98
N GLU A 232 -3.29 -14.38 24.00
CA GLU A 232 -3.89 -15.70 23.90
C GLU A 232 -2.81 -16.73 23.60
N ARG A 233 -3.00 -17.96 24.08
CA ARG A 233 -2.07 -19.07 23.81
C ARG A 233 -2.75 -20.12 22.95
N PRO A 234 -2.01 -20.71 21.99
CA PRO A 234 -0.61 -20.47 21.63
C PRO A 234 -0.36 -19.15 20.91
N ASN A 235 0.85 -18.58 21.04
CA ASN A 235 1.33 -17.41 20.33
C ASN A 235 2.77 -17.63 19.86
N VAL A 236 2.95 -18.41 18.83
CA VAL A 236 4.26 -18.63 18.20
C VAL A 236 4.56 -17.57 17.15
N GLY A 237 3.50 -16.98 16.59
CA GLY A 237 3.57 -15.98 15.54
C GLY A 237 3.70 -16.54 14.13
N ILE A 238 3.50 -15.67 13.15
CA ILE A 238 3.66 -15.94 11.72
C ILE A 238 4.76 -15.00 11.20
N ASN A 239 5.79 -15.58 10.59
CA ASN A 239 6.89 -14.82 9.99
C ASN A 239 6.93 -15.07 8.49
N SER A 240 7.01 -14.00 7.72
CA SER A 240 7.08 -14.06 6.27
C SER A 240 7.94 -12.95 5.68
N SER A 241 8.47 -13.20 4.50
CA SER A 241 9.02 -12.18 3.63
C SER A 241 7.95 -11.79 2.63
N LEU A 242 7.66 -10.49 2.53
CA LEU A 242 6.75 -9.92 1.53
C LEU A 242 7.57 -9.45 0.33
N TYR A 243 7.16 -9.87 -0.86
CA TYR A 243 7.67 -9.39 -2.14
C TYR A 243 6.58 -8.52 -2.76
N LEU A 244 6.84 -7.23 -2.86
CA LEU A 244 5.86 -6.21 -3.18
C LEU A 244 6.25 -5.45 -4.44
N LEU A 245 5.27 -5.17 -5.28
CA LEU A 245 5.40 -4.33 -6.46
C LEU A 245 4.17 -3.44 -6.56
N GLY A 246 4.35 -2.21 -7.02
CA GLY A 246 3.26 -1.26 -7.15
C GLY A 246 3.67 0.06 -7.77
N VAL A 247 2.83 1.05 -7.57
CA VAL A 247 3.05 2.41 -8.05
C VAL A 247 2.91 3.41 -6.91
N SER A 248 3.69 4.49 -6.99
CA SER A 248 3.64 5.60 -6.03
C SER A 248 3.58 6.92 -6.79
N TYR A 249 2.70 7.82 -6.37
CA TYR A 249 2.56 9.16 -6.90
C TYR A 249 2.93 10.19 -5.83
N PHE A 250 3.87 11.07 -6.15
CA PHE A 250 4.42 12.10 -5.29
C PHE A 250 3.88 13.47 -5.70
N PHE A 251 3.51 14.32 -4.69
CA PHE A 251 2.90 15.64 -4.91
C PHE A 251 3.86 16.77 -4.63
#